data_b02134be9b53317311aaf0d4b5d07eeb
#
_entry.id   b02134be9b53317311aaf0d4b5d07eeb
#
_cell.length_a   1.000
_cell.length_b   1.000
_cell.length_c   1.000
_cell.angle_alpha   90.00
_cell.angle_beta   90.00
_cell.angle_gamma   90.00
#
_symmetry.space_group_name_H-M   'P 1'
#
loop_
_entity.id
_entity.type
_entity.pdbx_description
1 polymer ?
#
loop_
_entity_poly.entity_id
_entity_poly.type
_entity_poly.pdbx_seq_one_letter_code
_entity_poly.pdbx_strand_id
1 'polypeptide(L)'
;TLLGDSEQALFKDIEQPQQLLERLRDAFNVRRANLITLNKSYRSTKQITNFAKTLLPDGDQIQAFTREGDLPKVMIRYGTDAALSGLLTEVQYQLKSTHTVAVLTKDLAESKRVYQYLKHHTVATLMADSDRTMPQGVIVMPIYLAKGLEFDAVVAYDVSADNYPDAASVGVLYTIASRAMHHLTLLSIGDVSPLVAHLDPTLFTIEHQVRV
;
A
#
# COMPACT_ATOMS: atom_id res chain seq x y z
N THR A 1 12.04 20.29 -15.02
CA THR A 1 11.77 18.84 -14.94
C THR A 1 10.54 18.62 -14.07
N LEU A 2 9.58 17.85 -14.57
CA LEU A 2 8.40 17.41 -13.82
C LEU A 2 8.53 15.91 -13.61
N LEU A 3 8.21 15.46 -12.39
CA LEU A 3 8.19 14.05 -12.00
C LEU A 3 6.77 13.69 -11.56
N GLY A 4 6.28 12.54 -11.97
CA GLY A 4 4.96 12.06 -11.59
C GLY A 4 4.86 10.55 -11.75
N ASP A 5 3.86 9.98 -11.09
CA ASP A 5 3.49 8.58 -11.20
C ASP A 5 1.96 8.50 -11.32
N SER A 6 1.47 8.17 -12.51
CA SER A 6 0.04 8.08 -12.82
C SER A 6 -0.64 6.90 -12.11
N GLU A 7 0.12 5.86 -11.81
CA GLU A 7 -0.41 4.64 -11.20
C GLU A 7 -0.67 4.79 -9.69
N GLN A 8 -0.06 5.80 -9.05
CA GLN A 8 -0.30 6.13 -7.64
C GLN A 8 -1.40 7.16 -7.46
N ALA A 9 -2.49 7.00 -8.22
CA ALA A 9 -3.66 7.84 -8.15
C ALA A 9 -4.53 7.48 -6.94
N LEU A 10 -4.67 8.40 -5.99
CA LEU A 10 -5.52 8.22 -4.80
C LEU A 10 -6.93 8.81 -4.95
N PHE A 11 -7.17 9.59 -6.00
CA PHE A 11 -8.44 10.28 -6.25
C PHE A 11 -8.94 10.01 -7.67
N LYS A 12 -10.28 9.99 -7.83
CA LYS A 12 -10.95 9.58 -9.09
C LYS A 12 -10.77 10.53 -10.29
N ASP A 13 -10.42 11.79 -10.05
CA ASP A 13 -10.39 12.83 -11.10
C ASP A 13 -8.97 13.03 -11.67
N ILE A 14 -8.35 11.94 -12.14
CA ILE A 14 -7.00 12.03 -12.68
C ILE A 14 -7.07 12.00 -14.21
N GLU A 15 -6.55 13.07 -14.80
CA GLU A 15 -6.33 13.14 -16.23
C GLU A 15 -5.37 12.03 -16.70
N GLN A 16 -5.61 11.53 -17.90
CA GLN A 16 -4.67 10.62 -18.55
C GLN A 16 -3.28 11.27 -18.63
N PRO A 17 -2.19 10.53 -18.44
CA PRO A 17 -0.84 11.09 -18.43
C PRO A 17 -0.50 11.91 -19.65
N GLN A 18 -1.01 11.52 -20.82
CA GLN A 18 -0.83 12.23 -22.08
C GLN A 18 -1.52 13.61 -22.06
N GLN A 19 -2.76 13.68 -21.57
CA GLN A 19 -3.52 14.93 -21.47
C GLN A 19 -2.86 15.89 -20.48
N LEU A 20 -2.39 15.37 -19.33
CA LEU A 20 -1.66 16.16 -18.36
C LEU A 20 -0.36 16.72 -18.96
N LEU A 21 0.38 15.90 -19.73
CA LEU A 21 1.60 16.34 -20.41
C LEU A 21 1.32 17.46 -21.43
N GLU A 22 0.26 17.34 -22.23
CA GLU A 22 -0.15 18.37 -23.18
C GLU A 22 -0.49 19.68 -22.46
N ARG A 23 -1.31 19.61 -21.41
CA ARG A 23 -1.66 20.78 -20.60
C ARG A 23 -0.43 21.46 -19.99
N LEU A 24 0.52 20.67 -19.49
CA LEU A 24 1.76 21.20 -18.92
C LEU A 24 2.64 21.83 -20.02
N ARG A 25 2.71 21.23 -21.19
CA ARG A 25 3.43 21.84 -22.33
C ARG A 25 2.86 23.20 -22.71
N ASP A 26 1.54 23.31 -22.78
CA ASP A 26 0.86 24.56 -23.10
C ASP A 26 1.04 25.61 -21.99
N ALA A 27 0.84 25.20 -20.73
CA ALA A 27 0.99 26.10 -19.58
C ALA A 27 2.40 26.67 -19.44
N PHE A 28 3.43 25.90 -19.77
CA PHE A 28 4.84 26.30 -19.70
C PHE A 28 5.42 26.78 -21.05
N ASN A 29 4.57 26.84 -22.11
CA ASN A 29 4.97 27.23 -23.47
C ASN A 29 6.20 26.45 -23.99
N VAL A 30 6.22 25.14 -23.75
CA VAL A 30 7.33 24.25 -24.10
C VAL A 30 7.09 23.61 -25.46
N ARG A 31 7.86 23.99 -26.48
CA ARG A 31 7.70 23.47 -27.86
C ARG A 31 8.06 21.98 -28.00
N ARG A 32 8.98 21.47 -27.18
CA ARG A 32 9.37 20.04 -27.15
C ARG A 32 9.50 19.59 -25.69
N ALA A 33 8.78 18.55 -25.33
CA ALA A 33 8.93 17.85 -24.06
C ALA A 33 9.38 16.41 -24.37
N ASN A 34 10.40 15.93 -23.65
CA ASN A 34 10.79 14.53 -23.69
C ASN A 34 10.10 13.83 -22.52
N LEU A 35 9.33 12.80 -22.81
CA LEU A 35 8.80 11.88 -21.81
C LEU A 35 9.83 10.77 -21.61
N ILE A 36 10.29 10.61 -20.37
CA ILE A 36 11.16 9.51 -19.96
C ILE A 36 10.39 8.67 -18.96
N THR A 37 10.14 7.42 -19.28
CA THR A 37 9.47 6.47 -18.39
C THR A 37 10.51 5.63 -17.64
N LEU A 38 10.41 5.59 -16.32
CA LEU A 38 11.26 4.78 -15.45
C LEU A 38 10.49 3.50 -15.08
N ASN A 39 10.83 2.39 -15.70
CA ASN A 39 10.08 1.13 -15.57
C ASN A 39 10.66 0.19 -14.51
N LYS A 40 11.78 0.51 -13.87
CA LYS A 40 12.43 -0.38 -12.91
C LYS A 40 12.20 0.10 -11.49
N SER A 41 11.59 -0.78 -10.68
CA SER A 41 11.40 -0.56 -9.24
C SER A 41 12.58 -1.09 -8.46
N TYR A 42 13.24 -0.22 -7.69
CA TYR A 42 14.39 -0.56 -6.84
C TYR A 42 14.04 -0.62 -5.36
N ARG A 43 12.85 -0.14 -4.97
CA ARG A 43 12.42 0.01 -3.57
C ARG A 43 12.10 -1.32 -2.94
N SER A 44 11.17 -2.04 -3.54
CA SER A 44 10.58 -3.26 -2.98
C SER A 44 11.34 -4.52 -3.39
N THR A 45 11.11 -5.61 -2.66
CA THR A 45 11.55 -6.94 -3.10
C THR A 45 10.86 -7.33 -4.40
N LYS A 46 11.44 -8.31 -5.09
CA LYS A 46 10.89 -8.85 -6.34
C LYS A 46 9.47 -9.38 -6.16
N GLN A 47 9.19 -10.06 -5.04
CA GLN A 47 7.88 -10.62 -4.73
C GLN A 47 6.83 -9.53 -4.55
N ILE A 48 7.13 -8.48 -3.78
CA ILE A 48 6.22 -7.35 -3.60
C ILE A 48 5.99 -6.62 -4.93
N THR A 49 7.05 -6.37 -5.70
CA THR A 49 6.92 -5.71 -7.01
C THR A 49 6.09 -6.54 -7.98
N ASN A 50 6.31 -7.86 -8.03
CA ASN A 50 5.53 -8.76 -8.88
C ASN A 50 4.05 -8.81 -8.49
N PHE A 51 3.74 -8.80 -7.20
CA PHE A 51 2.37 -8.67 -6.70
C PHE A 51 1.77 -7.32 -7.09
N ALA A 52 2.47 -6.21 -6.78
CA ALA A 52 1.94 -4.87 -7.00
C ALA A 52 1.63 -4.59 -8.47
N LYS A 53 2.51 -4.99 -9.38
CA LYS A 53 2.31 -4.77 -10.82
C LYS A 53 1.09 -5.48 -11.40
N THR A 54 0.69 -6.64 -10.83
CA THR A 54 -0.51 -7.37 -11.31
C THR A 54 -1.83 -6.69 -10.95
N LEU A 55 -1.81 -5.71 -10.05
CA LEU A 55 -2.96 -4.84 -9.79
C LEU A 55 -3.22 -3.86 -10.94
N LEU A 56 -2.21 -3.54 -11.72
CA LEU A 56 -2.28 -2.53 -12.78
C LEU A 56 -2.60 -3.15 -14.15
N PRO A 57 -3.41 -2.49 -14.99
CA PRO A 57 -3.68 -2.95 -16.35
C PRO A 57 -2.41 -3.10 -17.20
N ASP A 58 -1.49 -2.15 -17.09
CA ASP A 58 -0.22 -2.11 -17.85
C ASP A 58 1.00 -2.46 -16.99
N GLY A 59 0.81 -3.18 -15.91
CA GLY A 59 1.85 -3.50 -14.93
C GLY A 59 3.00 -4.35 -15.46
N ASP A 60 2.81 -5.04 -16.58
CA ASP A 60 3.86 -5.85 -17.23
C ASP A 60 5.10 -5.05 -17.65
N GLN A 61 4.94 -3.74 -17.86
CA GLN A 61 6.06 -2.84 -18.15
C GLN A 61 6.97 -2.60 -16.93
N ILE A 62 6.49 -2.88 -15.70
CA ILE A 62 7.25 -2.68 -14.48
C ILE A 62 8.19 -3.86 -14.26
N GLN A 63 9.48 -3.55 -14.18
CA GLN A 63 10.53 -4.51 -13.89
C GLN A 63 10.90 -4.49 -12.42
N ALA A 64 10.87 -5.66 -11.79
CA ALA A 64 11.35 -5.81 -10.42
C ALA A 64 12.89 -5.79 -10.38
N PHE A 65 13.43 -5.21 -9.31
CA PHE A 65 14.84 -5.41 -8.97
C PHE A 65 15.07 -6.83 -8.46
N THR A 66 16.31 -7.30 -8.49
CA THR A 66 16.67 -8.70 -8.19
C THR A 66 16.69 -9.05 -6.69
N ARG A 67 16.27 -8.11 -5.81
CA ARG A 67 16.24 -8.36 -4.36
C ARG A 67 15.09 -9.31 -4.01
N GLU A 68 15.44 -10.51 -3.58
CA GLU A 68 14.47 -11.51 -3.12
C GLU A 68 13.93 -11.17 -1.74
N GLY A 69 12.72 -11.65 -1.42
CA GLY A 69 12.05 -11.47 -0.13
C GLY A 69 10.85 -12.41 0.00
N ASP A 70 10.08 -12.23 1.06
CA ASP A 70 8.89 -13.02 1.29
C ASP A 70 7.75 -12.64 0.33
N LEU A 71 6.88 -13.61 0.05
CA LEU A 71 5.63 -13.34 -0.64
C LEU A 71 4.75 -12.42 0.22
N PRO A 72 4.02 -11.48 -0.37
CA PRO A 72 2.95 -10.76 0.31
C PRO A 72 2.00 -11.71 1.02
N LYS A 73 1.49 -11.31 2.19
CA LYS A 73 0.55 -12.09 2.98
C LYS A 73 -0.85 -11.48 2.91
N VAL A 74 -1.86 -12.27 2.66
CA VAL A 74 -3.27 -11.91 2.79
C VAL A 74 -3.80 -12.57 4.06
N MET A 75 -4.24 -11.77 5.04
CA MET A 75 -4.82 -12.23 6.29
C MET A 75 -6.33 -11.99 6.28
N ILE A 76 -7.13 -13.03 6.41
CA ILE A 76 -8.60 -12.92 6.45
C ILE A 76 -9.06 -13.12 7.89
N ARG A 77 -9.81 -12.14 8.40
CA ARG A 77 -10.38 -12.14 9.76
C ARG A 77 -11.86 -11.82 9.71
N TYR A 78 -12.61 -12.40 10.61
CA TYR A 78 -14.05 -12.19 10.69
C TYR A 78 -14.40 -11.36 11.93
N GLY A 79 -14.82 -10.12 11.67
CA GLY A 79 -15.14 -9.12 12.68
C GLY A 79 -13.93 -8.28 13.14
N THR A 80 -14.24 -7.10 13.64
CA THR A 80 -13.26 -6.05 13.99
C THR A 80 -12.30 -6.49 15.08
N ASP A 81 -12.78 -7.19 16.11
CA ASP A 81 -11.92 -7.62 17.25
C ASP A 81 -10.88 -8.64 16.79
N ALA A 82 -11.28 -9.60 15.96
CA ALA A 82 -10.37 -10.57 15.37
C ALA A 82 -9.34 -9.90 14.44
N ALA A 83 -9.76 -8.89 13.68
CA ALA A 83 -8.88 -8.12 12.81
C ALA A 83 -7.85 -7.32 13.62
N LEU A 84 -8.27 -6.64 14.68
CA LEU A 84 -7.36 -5.88 15.56
C LEU A 84 -6.38 -6.80 16.31
N SER A 85 -6.83 -7.95 16.78
CA SER A 85 -5.95 -8.94 17.40
C SER A 85 -4.94 -9.52 16.40
N GLY A 86 -5.40 -9.84 15.18
CA GLY A 86 -4.54 -10.31 14.10
C GLY A 86 -3.53 -9.24 13.68
N LEU A 87 -3.97 -7.99 13.56
CA LEU A 87 -3.09 -6.85 13.29
C LEU A 87 -1.99 -6.70 14.33
N LEU A 88 -2.35 -6.77 15.62
CA LEU A 88 -1.36 -6.68 16.71
C LEU A 88 -0.31 -7.79 16.60
N THR A 89 -0.75 -9.03 16.39
CA THR A 89 0.14 -10.17 16.22
C THR A 89 1.09 -9.97 15.04
N GLU A 90 0.57 -9.52 13.92
CA GLU A 90 1.37 -9.28 12.71
C GLU A 90 2.38 -8.14 12.91
N VAL A 91 1.95 -7.02 13.48
CA VAL A 91 2.83 -5.89 13.77
C VAL A 91 3.97 -6.30 14.73
N GLN A 92 3.66 -7.03 15.78
CA GLN A 92 4.67 -7.54 16.74
C GLN A 92 5.62 -8.55 16.07
N TYR A 93 5.13 -9.34 15.12
CA TYR A 93 5.97 -10.25 14.35
C TYR A 93 6.95 -9.47 13.46
N GLN A 94 6.48 -8.48 12.71
CA GLN A 94 7.30 -7.68 11.80
C GLN A 94 8.35 -6.85 12.55
N LEU A 95 8.04 -6.29 13.71
CA LEU A 95 9.01 -5.55 14.55
C LEU A 95 10.22 -6.36 15.01
N LYS A 96 10.19 -7.70 14.92
CA LYS A 96 11.35 -8.52 15.26
C LYS A 96 12.50 -8.38 14.26
N SER A 97 12.21 -8.00 13.02
CA SER A 97 13.18 -7.95 11.92
C SER A 97 13.20 -6.62 11.17
N THR A 98 12.31 -5.68 11.52
CA THR A 98 12.18 -4.39 10.83
C THR A 98 12.23 -3.22 11.81
N HIS A 99 12.65 -2.04 11.31
CA HIS A 99 12.70 -0.81 12.09
C HIS A 99 11.40 0.00 12.01
N THR A 100 10.66 -0.15 10.90
CA THR A 100 9.43 0.59 10.64
C THR A 100 8.33 -0.36 10.16
N VAL A 101 7.17 -0.30 10.81
CA VAL A 101 5.94 -1.01 10.42
C VAL A 101 4.83 0.00 10.23
N ALA A 102 4.48 0.29 8.99
CA ALA A 102 3.35 1.17 8.69
C ALA A 102 2.04 0.39 8.66
N VAL A 103 1.08 0.81 9.47
CA VAL A 103 -0.31 0.37 9.39
C VAL A 103 -1.07 1.40 8.57
N LEU A 104 -1.38 1.06 7.34
CA LEU A 104 -2.06 1.94 6.39
C LEU A 104 -3.57 1.66 6.42
N THR A 105 -4.35 2.70 6.62
CA THR A 105 -5.80 2.64 6.70
C THR A 105 -6.45 3.46 5.59
N LYS A 106 -7.73 3.25 5.35
CA LYS A 106 -8.48 3.97 4.31
C LYS A 106 -8.56 5.47 4.59
N ASP A 107 -8.84 5.83 5.84
CA ASP A 107 -9.03 7.22 6.26
C ASP A 107 -8.51 7.49 7.68
N LEU A 108 -8.54 8.77 8.07
CA LEU A 108 -8.06 9.21 9.39
C LEU A 108 -8.94 8.69 10.55
N ALA A 109 -10.23 8.49 10.33
CA ALA A 109 -11.13 7.98 11.37
C ALA A 109 -10.77 6.53 11.70
N GLU A 110 -10.50 5.73 10.68
CA GLU A 110 -10.01 4.36 10.84
C GLU A 110 -8.62 4.33 11.47
N SER A 111 -7.68 5.20 11.03
CA SER A 111 -6.36 5.33 11.67
C SER A 111 -6.47 5.57 13.17
N LYS A 112 -7.37 6.48 13.58
CA LYS A 112 -7.60 6.77 15.00
C LYS A 112 -8.11 5.56 15.77
N ARG A 113 -9.06 4.79 15.20
CA ARG A 113 -9.59 3.57 15.84
C ARG A 113 -8.50 2.51 16.02
N VAL A 114 -7.74 2.24 14.95
CA VAL A 114 -6.64 1.29 14.96
C VAL A 114 -5.55 1.72 15.95
N TYR A 115 -5.16 2.98 15.92
CA TYR A 115 -4.18 3.54 16.86
C TYR A 115 -4.63 3.42 18.30
N GLN A 116 -5.89 3.73 18.62
CA GLN A 116 -6.43 3.61 19.99
C GLN A 116 -6.29 2.17 20.51
N TYR A 117 -6.47 1.17 19.66
CA TYR A 117 -6.24 -0.22 20.05
C TYR A 117 -4.74 -0.51 20.23
N LEU A 118 -3.91 -0.20 19.24
CA LEU A 118 -2.50 -0.56 19.24
C LEU A 118 -1.72 0.10 20.38
N LYS A 119 -1.99 1.37 20.72
CA LYS A 119 -1.26 2.10 21.76
C LYS A 119 -1.36 1.49 23.16
N HIS A 120 -2.38 0.65 23.40
CA HIS A 120 -2.52 -0.07 24.68
C HIS A 120 -1.73 -1.37 24.71
N HIS A 121 -1.17 -1.84 23.58
CA HIS A 121 -0.53 -3.13 23.45
C HIS A 121 0.92 -3.02 22.94
N THR A 122 1.26 -1.94 22.26
CA THR A 122 2.60 -1.70 21.70
C THR A 122 2.88 -0.20 21.59
N VAL A 123 4.15 0.17 21.42
CA VAL A 123 4.52 1.56 21.13
C VAL A 123 4.13 1.86 19.68
N ALA A 124 3.14 2.71 19.51
CA ALA A 124 2.65 3.13 18.20
C ALA A 124 2.54 4.65 18.12
N THR A 125 2.69 5.20 16.93
CA THR A 125 2.53 6.63 16.63
C THR A 125 1.41 6.80 15.61
N LEU A 126 0.48 7.71 15.87
CA LEU A 126 -0.49 8.16 14.88
C LEU A 126 0.11 9.35 14.12
N MET A 127 0.31 9.19 12.80
CA MET A 127 0.81 10.29 11.95
C MET A 127 -0.32 11.24 11.55
N ALA A 128 -0.01 12.53 11.61
CA ALA A 128 -0.89 13.62 11.16
C ALA A 128 -0.21 14.45 10.05
N ASP A 129 -0.99 15.24 9.33
CA ASP A 129 -0.50 16.10 8.23
C ASP A 129 0.59 17.09 8.66
N SER A 130 0.61 17.44 9.94
CA SER A 130 1.59 18.38 10.52
C SER A 130 2.94 17.78 10.84
N ASP A 131 3.05 16.44 10.85
CA ASP A 131 4.26 15.78 11.29
C ASP A 131 5.38 15.93 10.26
N ARG A 132 6.56 16.31 10.73
CA ARG A 132 7.74 16.59 9.88
C ARG A 132 8.81 15.52 9.95
N THR A 133 8.73 14.63 10.94
CA THR A 133 9.72 13.58 11.18
C THR A 133 9.05 12.21 11.15
N MET A 134 9.73 11.25 10.53
CA MET A 134 9.27 9.87 10.49
C MET A 134 9.71 9.15 11.78
N PRO A 135 8.77 8.67 12.61
CA PRO A 135 9.10 7.87 13.78
C PRO A 135 9.57 6.47 13.39
N GLN A 136 10.29 5.81 14.29
CA GLN A 136 10.56 4.39 14.20
C GLN A 136 9.46 3.57 14.90
N GLY A 137 9.42 2.27 14.63
CA GLY A 137 8.43 1.37 15.23
C GLY A 137 7.13 1.34 14.46
N VAL A 138 6.01 1.26 15.17
CA VAL A 138 4.68 1.17 14.57
C VAL A 138 4.14 2.56 14.26
N ILE A 139 3.77 2.76 13.01
CA ILE A 139 3.24 4.03 12.51
C ILE A 139 1.86 3.77 11.92
N VAL A 140 0.83 4.40 12.47
CA VAL A 140 -0.54 4.29 11.96
C VAL A 140 -0.88 5.56 11.20
N MET A 141 -1.33 5.43 9.95
CA MET A 141 -1.68 6.59 9.13
C MET A 141 -2.67 6.22 8.03
N PRO A 142 -3.47 7.19 7.55
CA PRO A 142 -4.26 6.98 6.33
C PRO A 142 -3.34 6.95 5.11
N ILE A 143 -3.76 6.18 4.08
CA ILE A 143 -2.95 5.94 2.88
C ILE A 143 -2.50 7.23 2.17
N TYR A 144 -3.32 8.28 2.19
CA TYR A 144 -2.97 9.52 1.51
C TYR A 144 -1.73 10.21 2.10
N LEU A 145 -1.43 10.00 3.40
CA LEU A 145 -0.20 10.49 4.04
C LEU A 145 1.03 9.64 3.69
N ALA A 146 0.83 8.39 3.30
CA ALA A 146 1.94 7.51 2.94
C ALA A 146 2.52 7.78 1.55
N LYS A 147 1.90 8.67 0.76
CA LYS A 147 2.40 9.00 -0.58
C LYS A 147 3.78 9.64 -0.51
N GLY A 148 4.75 9.03 -1.24
CA GLY A 148 6.15 9.47 -1.22
C GLY A 148 6.99 8.87 -0.08
N LEU A 149 6.37 8.22 0.90
CA LEU A 149 7.07 7.52 1.98
C LEU A 149 7.36 6.06 1.61
N GLU A 150 8.22 5.41 2.41
CA GLU A 150 8.56 3.99 2.28
C GLU A 150 8.85 3.42 3.67
N PHE A 151 8.52 2.13 3.86
CA PHE A 151 8.61 1.47 5.15
C PHE A 151 9.17 0.06 4.98
N ASP A 152 9.89 -0.43 6.00
CA ASP A 152 10.39 -1.81 5.97
C ASP A 152 9.25 -2.81 5.82
N ALA A 153 8.19 -2.65 6.61
CA ALA A 153 6.98 -3.45 6.53
C ALA A 153 5.72 -2.57 6.42
N VAL A 154 4.76 -3.04 5.64
CA VAL A 154 3.44 -2.41 5.52
C VAL A 154 2.36 -3.43 5.85
N VAL A 155 1.43 -3.04 6.72
CA VAL A 155 0.18 -3.75 6.95
C VAL A 155 -0.97 -2.86 6.48
N ALA A 156 -1.61 -3.24 5.38
CA ALA A 156 -2.83 -2.60 4.92
C ALA A 156 -4.02 -3.11 5.76
N TYR A 157 -4.67 -2.22 6.49
CA TYR A 157 -5.81 -2.58 7.34
C TYR A 157 -7.12 -2.51 6.56
N ASP A 158 -7.88 -3.60 6.64
CA ASP A 158 -9.18 -3.78 6.02
C ASP A 158 -9.21 -3.64 4.49
N VAL A 159 -8.46 -4.52 3.82
CA VAL A 159 -8.50 -4.68 2.35
C VAL A 159 -9.68 -5.56 1.94
N SER A 160 -10.86 -5.25 2.46
CA SER A 160 -12.10 -5.99 2.15
C SER A 160 -12.75 -5.53 0.84
N ALA A 161 -13.67 -6.36 0.34
CA ALA A 161 -14.50 -6.03 -0.81
C ALA A 161 -15.36 -4.77 -0.58
N ASP A 162 -15.77 -4.51 0.67
CA ASP A 162 -16.54 -3.31 1.02
C ASP A 162 -15.71 -2.02 0.91
N ASN A 163 -14.43 -2.11 1.22
CA ASN A 163 -13.53 -0.95 1.18
C ASN A 163 -12.91 -0.72 -0.21
N TYR A 164 -12.62 -1.79 -0.95
CA TYR A 164 -11.95 -1.76 -2.25
C TYR A 164 -12.69 -2.64 -3.27
N PRO A 165 -13.92 -2.23 -3.68
CA PRO A 165 -14.82 -3.10 -4.45
C PRO A 165 -14.49 -3.22 -5.94
N ASP A 166 -13.84 -2.22 -6.54
CA ASP A 166 -13.79 -2.08 -7.98
C ASP A 166 -12.49 -1.44 -8.50
N ALA A 167 -12.41 -1.30 -9.82
CA ALA A 167 -11.25 -0.76 -10.52
C ALA A 167 -10.83 0.65 -10.08
N ALA A 168 -11.74 1.45 -9.48
CA ALA A 168 -11.38 2.75 -8.93
C ALA A 168 -10.44 2.65 -7.72
N SER A 169 -10.36 1.47 -7.13
CA SER A 169 -9.50 1.19 -5.97
C SER A 169 -8.10 0.70 -6.35
N VAL A 170 -7.84 0.41 -7.63
CA VAL A 170 -6.55 -0.13 -8.11
C VAL A 170 -5.38 0.75 -7.73
N GLY A 171 -5.45 2.06 -8.01
CA GLY A 171 -4.36 3.00 -7.70
C GLY A 171 -4.05 3.08 -6.20
N VAL A 172 -5.08 2.94 -5.35
CA VAL A 172 -4.92 2.92 -3.90
C VAL A 172 -4.19 1.65 -3.45
N LEU A 173 -4.63 0.47 -3.91
CA LEU A 173 -4.00 -0.81 -3.56
C LEU A 173 -2.56 -0.89 -4.09
N TYR A 174 -2.31 -0.41 -5.32
CA TYR A 174 -0.97 -0.31 -5.86
C TYR A 174 -0.09 0.65 -5.04
N THR A 175 -0.65 1.81 -4.64
CA THR A 175 0.07 2.75 -3.78
C THR A 175 0.45 2.09 -2.46
N ILE A 176 -0.47 1.39 -1.79
CA ILE A 176 -0.20 0.64 -0.56
C ILE A 176 0.95 -0.35 -0.77
N ALA A 177 0.83 -1.22 -1.77
CA ALA A 177 1.83 -2.25 -2.05
C ALA A 177 3.21 -1.65 -2.33
N SER A 178 3.26 -0.55 -3.08
CA SER A 178 4.50 0.14 -3.45
C SER A 178 5.17 0.91 -2.29
N ARG A 179 4.54 1.00 -1.11
CA ARG A 179 5.16 1.57 0.11
C ARG A 179 6.02 0.58 0.87
N ALA A 180 5.82 -0.72 0.67
CA ALA A 180 6.54 -1.78 1.37
C ALA A 180 7.90 -2.05 0.72
N MET A 181 8.97 -2.07 1.53
CA MET A 181 10.31 -2.44 1.06
C MET A 181 10.56 -3.94 1.18
N HIS A 182 10.23 -4.55 2.32
CA HIS A 182 10.58 -5.93 2.64
C HIS A 182 9.38 -6.83 2.90
N HIS A 183 8.34 -6.34 3.60
CA HIS A 183 7.18 -7.13 3.97
C HIS A 183 5.88 -6.38 3.66
N LEU A 184 4.93 -7.09 3.06
CA LEU A 184 3.60 -6.58 2.75
C LEU A 184 2.54 -7.55 3.28
N THR A 185 1.66 -7.04 4.14
CA THR A 185 0.50 -7.78 4.64
C THR A 185 -0.77 -7.02 4.29
N LEU A 186 -1.73 -7.71 3.70
CA LEU A 186 -3.07 -7.22 3.38
C LEU A 186 -4.04 -7.89 4.36
N LEU A 187 -4.52 -7.17 5.37
CA LEU A 187 -5.51 -7.67 6.32
C LEU A 187 -6.90 -7.32 5.82
N SER A 188 -7.78 -8.30 5.71
CA SER A 188 -9.18 -8.13 5.31
C SER A 188 -10.12 -8.49 6.45
N ILE A 189 -11.18 -7.69 6.62
CA ILE A 189 -12.31 -8.00 7.49
C ILE A 189 -13.42 -8.61 6.63
N GLY A 190 -13.56 -9.95 6.68
CA GLY A 190 -14.44 -10.68 5.77
C GLY A 190 -13.81 -10.90 4.40
N ASP A 191 -14.63 -10.87 3.35
CA ASP A 191 -14.19 -11.16 1.99
C ASP A 191 -13.16 -10.15 1.50
N VAL A 192 -12.04 -10.66 1.01
CA VAL A 192 -10.98 -9.82 0.45
C VAL A 192 -11.44 -9.13 -0.84
N SER A 193 -10.89 -7.95 -1.11
CA SER A 193 -11.15 -7.20 -2.34
C SER A 193 -11.08 -8.09 -3.58
N PRO A 194 -12.05 -7.99 -4.50
CA PRO A 194 -12.02 -8.72 -5.77
C PRO A 194 -10.73 -8.48 -6.57
N LEU A 195 -10.14 -7.30 -6.43
CA LEU A 195 -8.89 -6.93 -7.10
C LEU A 195 -7.69 -7.77 -6.63
N VAL A 196 -7.73 -8.27 -5.40
CA VAL A 196 -6.72 -9.16 -4.84
C VAL A 196 -7.12 -10.64 -5.03
N ALA A 197 -8.40 -10.95 -4.83
CA ALA A 197 -8.92 -12.32 -4.93
C ALA A 197 -8.74 -12.95 -6.32
N HIS A 198 -8.71 -12.14 -7.38
CA HIS A 198 -8.55 -12.60 -8.76
C HIS A 198 -7.08 -12.72 -9.22
N LEU A 199 -6.12 -12.32 -8.38
CA LEU A 199 -4.70 -12.45 -8.73
C LEU A 199 -4.24 -13.91 -8.69
N ASP A 200 -3.13 -14.18 -9.37
CA ASP A 200 -2.48 -15.49 -9.32
C ASP A 200 -2.12 -15.85 -7.86
N PRO A 201 -2.65 -16.96 -7.32
CA PRO A 201 -2.40 -17.36 -5.93
C PRO A 201 -0.93 -17.69 -5.63
N THR A 202 -0.08 -17.81 -6.64
CA THR A 202 1.37 -18.00 -6.45
C THR A 202 2.10 -16.72 -6.04
N LEU A 203 1.45 -15.56 -6.15
CA LEU A 203 2.02 -14.25 -5.85
C LEU A 203 1.92 -13.84 -4.38
N PHE A 204 1.15 -14.56 -3.57
CA PHE A 204 0.94 -14.25 -2.16
C PHE A 204 0.58 -15.50 -1.36
N THR A 205 0.66 -15.39 -0.05
CA THR A 205 0.19 -16.41 0.89
C THR A 205 -1.14 -15.99 1.50
N ILE A 206 -2.01 -16.94 1.84
CA ILE A 206 -3.29 -16.66 2.51
C ILE A 206 -3.28 -17.29 3.89
N GLU A 207 -3.64 -16.47 4.89
CA GLU A 207 -3.86 -16.88 6.26
C GLU A 207 -5.32 -16.65 6.66
N HIS A 208 -6.04 -17.70 6.89
CA HIS A 208 -7.42 -17.65 7.39
C HIS A 208 -7.47 -17.66 8.91
N GLN A 209 -8.46 -16.96 9.47
CA GLN A 209 -8.78 -17.14 10.88
C GLN A 209 -9.19 -18.60 11.14
N VAL A 210 -8.53 -19.24 12.10
CA VAL A 210 -8.97 -20.55 12.57
C VAL A 210 -10.31 -20.35 13.27
N ARG A 211 -11.36 -20.99 12.75
CA ARG A 211 -12.65 -21.05 13.45
C ARG A 211 -12.47 -21.98 14.65
N VAL A 212 -12.49 -21.40 15.84
CA VAL A 212 -12.53 -22.15 17.10
C VAL A 212 -14.00 -22.50 17.40
#